data_628b4ebbcab05836152cce0d517bee5f
#
_entry.id   628b4ebbcab05836152cce0d517bee5f
#
_cell.length_a   1.000
_cell.length_b   1.000
_cell.length_c   1.000
_cell.angle_alpha   90.00
_cell.angle_beta   90.00
_cell.angle_gamma   90.00
#
_symmetry.space_group_name_H-M   'P 1'
#
loop_
_entity.id
_entity.type
_entity.pdbx_description
1 polymer ?
#
loop_
_entity_poly.entity_id
_entity_poly.type
_entity_poly.pdbx_seq_one_letter_code
_entity_poly.pdbx_strand_id
1 'polypeptide(L)'
;TKEYIDFAAVHNIQAVLVEGWNKGWDGNWMKNSTGFSFTEAYPDYDFDEVMKYAASKGVQMIIHNETAANTEHYFSQIDSAYALYQKYGMHYIKTGNVNLLMDGKEEHDGQYGVKRLHEVVEKAAQYQINVDEHEPCIPTGLCRTWPNLMTGEAIRGQEHDAWEVDGGNKPEHQTVCPFIRGLAGPMDYTFGTFDFSNPNTPTSRVKTTISKQLAQYVVIYSPLQMASDLYEAYEGVKAFDFISDVPTDWEQTKVLDAVIGDYVVTARQERGGSDNVRRAMGRK
;
A
#
# COMPACT_ATOMS: atom_id res chain seq x y z
N THR A 1 17.43 4.48 -2.12
CA THR A 1 16.41 4.11 -3.13
C THR A 1 16.96 3.12 -4.16
N LYS A 2 18.15 3.36 -4.77
CA LYS A 2 18.70 2.46 -5.81
C LYS A 2 18.94 1.03 -5.33
N GLU A 3 19.35 0.84 -4.09
CA GLU A 3 19.52 -0.50 -3.48
C GLU A 3 18.18 -1.26 -3.42
N TYR A 4 17.08 -0.58 -3.08
CA TYR A 4 15.73 -1.15 -3.14
C TYR A 4 15.32 -1.52 -4.57
N ILE A 5 15.68 -0.69 -5.56
CA ILE A 5 15.40 -0.97 -6.97
C ILE A 5 16.20 -2.20 -7.43
N ASP A 6 17.48 -2.30 -7.08
CA ASP A 6 18.32 -3.46 -7.40
C ASP A 6 17.79 -4.74 -6.74
N PHE A 7 17.39 -4.65 -5.46
CA PHE A 7 16.77 -5.75 -4.74
C PHE A 7 15.46 -6.18 -5.41
N ALA A 8 14.59 -5.24 -5.74
CA ALA A 8 13.32 -5.50 -6.42
C ALA A 8 13.52 -6.22 -7.77
N ALA A 9 14.49 -5.75 -8.57
CA ALA A 9 14.78 -6.31 -9.89
C ALA A 9 15.23 -7.78 -9.86
N VAL A 10 15.95 -8.21 -8.82
CA VAL A 10 16.44 -9.59 -8.71
C VAL A 10 15.47 -10.53 -7.99
N HIS A 11 14.44 -9.99 -7.33
CA HIS A 11 13.49 -10.74 -6.52
C HIS A 11 12.05 -10.73 -7.07
N ASN A 12 11.87 -10.41 -8.35
CA ASN A 12 10.54 -10.36 -9.00
C ASN A 12 9.55 -9.39 -8.30
N ILE A 13 10.07 -8.36 -7.65
CA ILE A 13 9.27 -7.25 -7.10
C ILE A 13 9.07 -6.21 -8.21
N GLN A 14 7.83 -5.90 -8.54
CA GLN A 14 7.52 -5.09 -9.72
C GLN A 14 7.71 -3.60 -9.52
N ALA A 15 7.62 -3.12 -8.27
CA ALA A 15 7.70 -1.69 -7.99
C ALA A 15 8.33 -1.40 -6.63
N VAL A 16 8.85 -0.17 -6.48
CA VAL A 16 9.35 0.38 -5.22
C VAL A 16 8.57 1.64 -4.89
N LEU A 17 8.08 1.75 -3.66
CA LEU A 17 7.45 2.94 -3.11
C LEU A 17 8.48 3.78 -2.37
N VAL A 18 8.47 5.10 -2.61
CA VAL A 18 9.24 6.08 -1.82
C VAL A 18 8.30 7.15 -1.29
N GLU A 19 8.08 7.15 0.01
CA GLU A 19 7.36 8.22 0.68
C GLU A 19 8.31 9.38 1.01
N GLY A 20 7.79 10.61 1.04
CA GLY A 20 8.59 11.79 1.36
C GLY A 20 9.57 12.24 0.27
N TRP A 21 9.42 11.76 -0.97
CA TRP A 21 10.30 12.14 -2.09
C TRP A 21 10.18 13.61 -2.50
N ASN A 22 8.99 14.18 -2.35
CA ASN A 22 8.60 15.49 -2.82
C ASN A 22 8.66 16.55 -1.71
N LYS A 23 8.76 17.81 -2.08
CA LYS A 23 8.72 18.95 -1.15
C LYS A 23 7.38 18.99 -0.40
N GLY A 24 7.41 19.46 0.85
CA GLY A 24 6.23 19.75 1.64
C GLY A 24 6.16 19.04 3.01
N TRP A 25 7.07 18.12 3.28
CA TRP A 25 7.09 17.36 4.55
C TRP A 25 7.74 18.11 5.72
N ASP A 26 8.25 19.31 5.49
CA ASP A 26 8.96 20.07 6.52
C ASP A 26 8.03 20.57 7.63
N GLY A 27 8.50 20.50 8.86
CA GLY A 27 7.80 21.01 10.03
C GLY A 27 6.48 20.27 10.31
N ASN A 28 5.40 21.01 10.51
CA ASN A 28 4.07 20.42 10.72
C ASN A 28 3.30 20.35 9.41
N TRP A 29 3.69 19.41 8.55
CA TRP A 29 3.12 19.20 7.22
C TRP A 29 1.61 18.93 7.24
N MET A 30 1.09 18.25 8.27
CA MET A 30 -0.35 18.00 8.43
C MET A 30 -1.17 19.29 8.54
N LYS A 31 -0.57 20.37 9.06
CA LYS A 31 -1.20 21.71 9.15
C LYS A 31 -0.82 22.62 7.98
N ASN A 32 0.30 22.34 7.31
CA ASN A 32 0.82 23.11 6.19
C ASN A 32 0.72 22.36 4.86
N SER A 33 -0.43 21.77 4.62
CA SER A 33 -0.70 20.92 3.44
C SER A 33 -0.51 21.62 2.09
N THR A 34 -0.61 22.95 2.04
CA THR A 34 -0.31 23.73 0.83
C THR A 34 1.18 23.79 0.48
N GLY A 35 2.06 23.30 1.36
CA GLY A 35 3.49 23.15 1.10
C GLY A 35 3.83 21.99 0.16
N PHE A 36 2.92 21.02 -0.04
CA PHE A 36 3.19 19.88 -0.89
C PHE A 36 3.29 20.28 -2.37
N SER A 37 4.38 19.83 -3.01
CA SER A 37 4.52 19.85 -4.45
C SER A 37 4.48 18.42 -4.98
N PHE A 38 3.62 18.13 -5.93
CA PHE A 38 3.54 16.81 -6.56
C PHE A 38 4.37 16.68 -7.85
N THR A 39 5.19 17.71 -8.12
CA THR A 39 6.06 17.79 -9.30
C THR A 39 7.52 18.11 -8.96
N GLU A 40 7.81 18.48 -7.70
CA GLU A 40 9.15 18.86 -7.27
C GLU A 40 9.65 17.98 -6.14
N ALA A 41 10.79 17.35 -6.36
CA ALA A 41 11.50 16.58 -5.33
C ALA A 41 12.30 17.49 -4.39
N TYR A 42 12.69 16.94 -3.24
CA TYR A 42 13.75 17.56 -2.43
C TYR A 42 15.08 17.58 -3.20
N PRO A 43 15.97 18.54 -2.89
CA PRO A 43 17.26 18.69 -3.60
C PRO A 43 18.19 17.47 -3.50
N ASP A 44 18.05 16.65 -2.47
CA ASP A 44 18.81 15.43 -2.22
C ASP A 44 18.15 14.17 -2.81
N TYR A 45 16.99 14.31 -3.46
CA TYR A 45 16.32 13.24 -4.21
C TYR A 45 16.28 13.59 -5.70
N ASP A 46 17.22 13.04 -6.45
CA ASP A 46 17.24 13.22 -7.91
C ASP A 46 16.14 12.35 -8.56
N PHE A 47 14.95 12.94 -8.69
CA PHE A 47 13.79 12.27 -9.25
C PHE A 47 14.04 11.76 -10.68
N ASP A 48 14.67 12.54 -11.53
CA ASP A 48 14.96 12.16 -12.92
C ASP A 48 15.88 10.95 -12.97
N GLU A 49 16.96 10.95 -12.18
CA GLU A 49 17.90 9.86 -12.11
C GLU A 49 17.26 8.58 -11.54
N VAL A 50 16.48 8.69 -10.47
CA VAL A 50 15.82 7.53 -9.85
C VAL A 50 14.80 6.90 -10.80
N MET A 51 13.96 7.70 -11.47
CA MET A 51 12.97 7.17 -12.42
C MET A 51 13.64 6.46 -13.61
N LYS A 52 14.69 7.04 -14.18
CA LYS A 52 15.47 6.44 -15.27
C LYS A 52 16.18 5.16 -14.81
N TYR A 53 16.71 5.16 -13.59
CA TYR A 53 17.37 3.99 -13.03
C TYR A 53 16.38 2.84 -12.85
N ALA A 54 15.23 3.09 -12.25
CA ALA A 54 14.18 2.09 -12.07
C ALA A 54 13.73 1.50 -13.43
N ALA A 55 13.46 2.37 -14.40
CA ALA A 55 13.10 1.93 -15.76
C ALA A 55 14.18 1.08 -16.41
N SER A 56 15.47 1.40 -16.21
CA SER A 56 16.59 0.62 -16.73
C SER A 56 16.70 -0.79 -16.15
N LYS A 57 16.14 -0.98 -14.94
CA LYS A 57 16.09 -2.26 -14.22
C LYS A 57 14.77 -3.02 -14.46
N GLY A 58 13.82 -2.43 -15.19
CA GLY A 58 12.48 -2.99 -15.39
C GLY A 58 11.58 -2.90 -14.15
N VAL A 59 11.92 -2.02 -13.22
CA VAL A 59 11.17 -1.78 -11.98
C VAL A 59 10.35 -0.50 -12.13
N GLN A 60 9.09 -0.53 -11.69
CA GLN A 60 8.24 0.65 -11.59
C GLN A 60 8.51 1.41 -10.28
N MET A 61 8.14 2.67 -10.24
CA MET A 61 8.03 3.42 -8.98
C MET A 61 6.56 3.66 -8.66
N ILE A 62 6.19 3.43 -7.40
CA ILE A 62 4.92 3.88 -6.86
C ILE A 62 5.17 5.28 -6.29
N ILE A 63 4.55 6.29 -6.89
CA ILE A 63 4.78 7.68 -6.52
C ILE A 63 3.82 8.06 -5.39
N HIS A 64 4.36 8.42 -4.24
CA HIS A 64 3.55 8.81 -3.08
C HIS A 64 3.04 10.23 -3.20
N ASN A 65 1.75 10.42 -3.00
CA ASN A 65 1.04 11.69 -3.06
C ASN A 65 0.26 11.90 -1.76
N GLU A 66 0.95 12.30 -0.67
CA GLU A 66 0.28 12.73 0.57
C GLU A 66 -0.35 14.10 0.38
N THR A 67 -1.63 14.21 0.66
CA THR A 67 -2.38 15.46 0.50
C THR A 67 -2.64 16.17 1.84
N ALA A 68 -2.44 15.51 2.97
CA ALA A 68 -2.91 15.94 4.28
C ALA A 68 -4.41 16.32 4.26
N ALA A 69 -5.21 15.57 3.50
CA ALA A 69 -6.61 15.80 3.21
C ALA A 69 -6.94 17.17 2.57
N ASN A 70 -5.95 17.85 1.98
CA ASN A 70 -6.16 19.06 1.18
C ASN A 70 -6.28 18.70 -0.30
N THR A 71 -7.43 18.16 -0.66
CA THR A 71 -7.68 17.70 -2.02
C THR A 71 -7.78 18.86 -3.03
N GLU A 72 -8.22 20.04 -2.60
CA GLU A 72 -8.27 21.23 -3.47
C GLU A 72 -6.86 21.61 -3.94
N HIS A 73 -5.87 21.60 -3.04
CA HIS A 73 -4.48 21.85 -3.39
C HIS A 73 -3.93 20.73 -4.29
N TYR A 74 -4.23 19.48 -4.00
CA TYR A 74 -3.83 18.35 -4.84
C TYR A 74 -4.39 18.47 -6.26
N PHE A 75 -5.68 18.75 -6.41
CA PHE A 75 -6.33 18.93 -7.71
C PHE A 75 -5.78 20.10 -8.52
N SER A 76 -5.24 21.12 -7.86
CA SER A 76 -4.55 22.23 -8.57
C SER A 76 -3.28 21.78 -9.29
N GLN A 77 -2.69 20.65 -8.93
CA GLN A 77 -1.43 20.13 -9.46
C GLN A 77 -1.56 18.78 -10.17
N ILE A 78 -2.68 18.08 -9.99
CA ILE A 78 -2.84 16.65 -10.36
C ILE A 78 -2.53 16.38 -11.83
N ASP A 79 -2.96 17.23 -12.75
CA ASP A 79 -2.70 17.08 -14.18
C ASP A 79 -1.21 17.18 -14.50
N SER A 80 -0.52 18.15 -13.90
CA SER A 80 0.92 18.33 -14.08
C SER A 80 1.72 17.18 -13.47
N ALA A 81 1.28 16.69 -12.29
CA ALA A 81 1.90 15.59 -11.59
C ALA A 81 1.76 14.28 -12.40
N TYR A 82 0.54 13.95 -12.84
CA TYR A 82 0.30 12.73 -13.60
C TYR A 82 0.96 12.73 -14.97
N ALA A 83 0.99 13.87 -15.65
CA ALA A 83 1.76 14.05 -16.89
C ALA A 83 3.27 13.84 -16.66
N LEU A 84 3.80 14.31 -15.53
CA LEU A 84 5.20 14.07 -15.15
C LEU A 84 5.46 12.56 -14.93
N TYR A 85 4.61 11.87 -14.17
CA TYR A 85 4.78 10.44 -13.89
C TYR A 85 4.70 9.62 -15.19
N GLN A 86 3.72 9.90 -16.03
CA GLN A 86 3.54 9.26 -17.32
C GLN A 86 4.75 9.46 -18.26
N LYS A 87 5.38 10.65 -18.23
CA LYS A 87 6.61 10.94 -19.00
C LYS A 87 7.74 9.96 -18.70
N TYR A 88 7.81 9.46 -17.45
CA TYR A 88 8.80 8.46 -17.03
C TYR A 88 8.30 7.01 -17.17
N GLY A 89 7.08 6.80 -17.65
CA GLY A 89 6.47 5.47 -17.76
C GLY A 89 6.08 4.89 -16.40
N MET A 90 5.84 5.72 -15.38
CA MET A 90 5.40 5.30 -14.06
C MET A 90 3.86 5.29 -14.02
N HIS A 91 3.31 4.13 -13.63
CA HIS A 91 1.88 3.85 -13.73
C HIS A 91 1.23 3.54 -12.38
N TYR A 92 1.89 3.89 -11.27
CA TYR A 92 1.37 3.61 -9.93
C TYR A 92 1.55 4.82 -9.02
N ILE A 93 0.50 5.13 -8.26
CA ILE A 93 0.55 6.10 -7.17
C ILE A 93 0.01 5.47 -5.90
N LYS A 94 0.53 5.93 -4.75
CA LYS A 94 -0.11 5.80 -3.45
C LYS A 94 -0.58 7.18 -3.03
N THR A 95 -1.85 7.35 -2.74
CA THR A 95 -2.38 8.60 -2.18
C THR A 95 -2.46 8.50 -0.66
N GLY A 96 -2.25 9.62 0.04
CA GLY A 96 -2.48 9.76 1.47
C GLY A 96 -3.37 10.97 1.74
N ASN A 97 -4.20 10.88 2.77
CA ASN A 97 -5.16 11.91 3.14
C ASN A 97 -5.20 12.08 4.66
N VAL A 98 -4.03 12.12 5.30
CA VAL A 98 -3.92 12.23 6.76
C VAL A 98 -4.55 13.56 7.21
N ASN A 99 -5.65 13.49 7.85
CA ASN A 99 -6.35 14.48 8.68
C ASN A 99 -7.82 14.07 8.86
N LEU A 100 -8.51 14.66 9.79
CA LEU A 100 -9.89 14.31 10.11
C LEU A 100 -10.87 14.74 9.01
N LEU A 101 -10.65 15.94 8.46
CA LEU A 101 -11.60 16.55 7.53
C LEU A 101 -10.95 16.82 6.17
N MET A 102 -11.56 16.33 5.11
CA MET A 102 -11.18 16.68 3.73
C MET A 102 -11.52 18.16 3.43
N ASP A 103 -10.51 18.91 3.05
CA ASP A 103 -10.56 20.35 2.77
C ASP A 103 -11.22 21.16 3.91
N GLY A 104 -11.13 20.65 5.15
CA GLY A 104 -11.76 21.24 6.33
C GLY A 104 -13.30 21.20 6.32
N LYS A 105 -13.93 20.38 5.49
CA LYS A 105 -15.39 20.36 5.28
C LYS A 105 -16.06 19.18 5.97
N GLU A 106 -15.73 17.94 5.58
CA GLU A 106 -16.33 16.74 6.15
C GLU A 106 -15.34 15.56 6.14
N GLU A 107 -15.62 14.53 6.93
CA GLU A 107 -14.80 13.32 7.00
C GLU A 107 -14.79 12.55 5.66
N HIS A 108 -13.82 11.64 5.50
CA HIS A 108 -13.62 10.85 4.27
C HIS A 108 -14.88 10.10 3.83
N ASP A 109 -15.64 9.55 4.77
CA ASP A 109 -16.88 8.80 4.50
C ASP A 109 -18.10 9.72 4.24
N GLY A 110 -17.96 11.04 4.39
CA GLY A 110 -18.97 12.01 3.99
C GLY A 110 -19.09 12.13 2.48
N GLN A 111 -20.21 12.69 1.99
CA GLN A 111 -20.45 12.80 0.54
C GLN A 111 -19.37 13.59 -0.19
N TYR A 112 -18.84 14.62 0.43
CA TYR A 112 -17.76 15.41 -0.14
C TYR A 112 -16.48 14.59 -0.26
N GLY A 113 -16.06 13.91 0.82
CA GLY A 113 -14.86 13.08 0.84
C GLY A 113 -14.93 11.94 -0.17
N VAL A 114 -16.00 11.16 -0.15
CA VAL A 114 -16.24 10.06 -1.12
C VAL A 114 -16.14 10.57 -2.56
N LYS A 115 -16.74 11.72 -2.86
CA LYS A 115 -16.69 12.30 -4.21
C LYS A 115 -15.27 12.67 -4.61
N ARG A 116 -14.51 13.30 -3.69
CA ARG A 116 -13.11 13.67 -3.96
C ARG A 116 -12.21 12.47 -4.23
N LEU A 117 -12.35 11.41 -3.45
CA LEU A 117 -11.59 10.16 -3.65
C LEU A 117 -11.93 9.53 -5.01
N HIS A 118 -13.22 9.48 -5.39
CA HIS A 118 -13.63 8.99 -6.71
C HIS A 118 -13.05 9.84 -7.85
N GLU A 119 -13.05 11.17 -7.73
CA GLU A 119 -12.48 12.09 -8.73
C GLU A 119 -10.97 11.84 -8.94
N VAL A 120 -10.22 11.49 -7.88
CA VAL A 120 -8.80 11.11 -7.99
C VAL A 120 -8.63 9.85 -8.84
N VAL A 121 -9.42 8.81 -8.56
CA VAL A 121 -9.38 7.54 -9.32
C VAL A 121 -9.73 7.74 -10.80
N GLU A 122 -10.78 8.52 -11.08
CA GLU A 122 -11.20 8.83 -12.44
C GLU A 122 -10.14 9.66 -13.19
N LYS A 123 -9.51 10.60 -12.51
CA LYS A 123 -8.41 11.38 -13.07
C LYS A 123 -7.20 10.51 -13.36
N ALA A 124 -6.80 9.64 -12.42
CA ALA A 124 -5.69 8.71 -12.59
C ALA A 124 -5.89 7.77 -13.79
N ALA A 125 -7.13 7.30 -14.02
CA ALA A 125 -7.46 6.47 -15.17
C ALA A 125 -7.19 7.17 -16.51
N GLN A 126 -7.42 8.48 -16.62
CA GLN A 126 -7.15 9.26 -17.81
C GLN A 126 -5.66 9.27 -18.19
N TYR A 127 -4.78 9.12 -17.19
CA TYR A 127 -3.32 9.05 -17.34
C TYR A 127 -2.77 7.61 -17.27
N GLN A 128 -3.65 6.59 -17.29
CA GLN A 128 -3.26 5.18 -17.17
C GLN A 128 -2.46 4.89 -15.89
N ILE A 129 -2.89 5.49 -14.78
CA ILE A 129 -2.26 5.36 -13.47
C ILE A 129 -3.16 4.53 -12.56
N ASN A 130 -2.55 3.54 -11.92
CA ASN A 130 -3.15 2.71 -10.88
C ASN A 130 -3.01 3.39 -9.51
N VAL A 131 -3.99 3.18 -8.66
CA VAL A 131 -4.11 3.87 -7.38
C VAL A 131 -4.15 2.87 -6.23
N ASP A 132 -3.36 3.13 -5.21
CA ASP A 132 -3.50 2.64 -3.86
C ASP A 132 -3.93 3.81 -2.97
N GLU A 133 -5.08 3.69 -2.29
CA GLU A 133 -5.63 4.77 -1.46
C GLU A 133 -5.37 4.51 0.02
N HIS A 134 -4.71 5.46 0.69
CA HIS A 134 -4.62 5.50 2.14
C HIS A 134 -5.53 6.59 2.73
N GLU A 135 -6.02 6.36 3.94
CA GLU A 135 -7.15 7.07 4.57
C GLU A 135 -8.37 7.21 3.62
N PRO A 136 -8.77 6.15 2.92
CA PRO A 136 -9.92 6.19 2.03
C PRO A 136 -11.23 6.01 2.81
N CYS A 137 -12.34 6.23 2.13
CA CYS A 137 -13.63 5.74 2.61
C CYS A 137 -13.69 4.20 2.56
N ILE A 138 -14.64 3.60 3.30
CA ILE A 138 -14.91 2.15 3.16
C ILE A 138 -15.30 1.84 1.71
N PRO A 139 -14.66 0.86 1.05
CA PRO A 139 -14.90 0.57 -0.37
C PRO A 139 -16.35 0.22 -0.66
N THR A 140 -16.85 0.77 -1.76
CA THR A 140 -18.23 0.58 -2.24
C THR A 140 -18.33 -0.27 -3.51
N GLY A 141 -17.21 -0.89 -3.93
CA GLY A 141 -17.10 -1.63 -5.18
C GLY A 141 -16.67 -0.79 -6.38
N LEU A 142 -16.19 0.44 -6.17
CA LEU A 142 -15.68 1.35 -7.20
C LEU A 142 -14.59 0.70 -8.07
N CYS A 143 -13.74 -0.14 -7.48
CA CYS A 143 -12.70 -0.90 -8.19
C CYS A 143 -13.23 -1.82 -9.30
N ARG A 144 -14.52 -2.13 -9.33
CA ARG A 144 -15.15 -2.89 -10.44
C ARG A 144 -15.53 -2.01 -11.62
N THR A 145 -15.77 -0.73 -11.37
CA THR A 145 -16.05 0.29 -12.42
C THR A 145 -14.73 0.90 -12.90
N TRP A 146 -13.85 1.18 -11.97
CA TRP A 146 -12.52 1.76 -12.19
C TRP A 146 -11.44 0.79 -11.70
N PRO A 147 -11.02 -0.17 -12.54
CA PRO A 147 -10.07 -1.22 -12.13
C PRO A 147 -8.66 -0.69 -11.84
N ASN A 148 -8.36 0.55 -12.18
CA ASN A 148 -7.15 1.24 -11.78
C ASN A 148 -7.14 1.58 -10.26
N LEU A 149 -8.26 1.55 -9.55
CA LEU A 149 -8.28 1.49 -8.10
C LEU A 149 -7.93 0.06 -7.67
N MET A 150 -6.66 -0.21 -7.45
CA MET A 150 -6.17 -1.56 -7.19
C MET A 150 -6.42 -1.99 -5.77
N THR A 151 -6.17 -1.11 -4.81
CA THR A 151 -6.26 -1.42 -3.38
C THR A 151 -6.46 -0.15 -2.58
N GLY A 152 -6.72 -0.28 -1.31
CA GLY A 152 -6.76 0.82 -0.37
C GLY A 152 -6.76 0.34 1.07
N GLU A 153 -6.37 1.20 1.99
CA GLU A 153 -6.26 0.87 3.39
C GLU A 153 -7.64 0.68 4.06
N ALA A 154 -8.31 1.74 4.43
CA ALA A 154 -9.58 1.77 5.19
C ALA A 154 -9.62 0.81 6.39
N ILE A 155 -8.49 0.61 7.03
CA ILE A 155 -8.26 -0.24 8.20
C ILE A 155 -7.05 0.28 8.97
N ARG A 156 -6.93 -0.05 10.25
CA ARG A 156 -5.67 0.19 10.95
C ARG A 156 -4.63 -0.81 10.46
N GLY A 157 -3.80 -0.40 9.48
CA GLY A 157 -2.77 -1.20 8.84
C GLY A 157 -1.60 -1.56 9.76
N GLN A 158 -0.65 -2.35 9.24
CA GLN A 158 0.51 -2.78 10.01
C GLN A 158 1.48 -1.63 10.30
N GLU A 159 1.45 -0.55 9.54
CA GLU A 159 2.28 0.63 9.77
C GLU A 159 2.11 1.21 11.20
N HIS A 160 0.91 1.09 11.79
CA HIS A 160 0.66 1.49 13.18
C HIS A 160 1.51 0.75 14.21
N ASP A 161 2.09 -0.39 13.86
CA ASP A 161 3.03 -1.11 14.71
C ASP A 161 4.40 -0.40 14.81
N ALA A 162 4.66 0.61 13.98
CA ALA A 162 5.90 1.36 13.98
C ALA A 162 5.94 2.52 14.98
N TRP A 163 4.80 3.14 15.29
CA TRP A 163 4.78 4.36 16.12
C TRP A 163 3.75 4.41 17.26
N GLU A 164 2.77 3.50 17.27
CA GLU A 164 1.72 3.56 18.29
C GLU A 164 2.24 3.20 19.68
N VAL A 165 2.04 4.12 20.62
CA VAL A 165 2.51 3.98 22.01
C VAL A 165 1.79 2.88 22.81
N ASP A 166 0.63 2.40 22.33
CA ASP A 166 -0.12 1.28 22.90
C ASP A 166 0.47 -0.08 22.56
N GLY A 167 1.57 -0.10 21.80
CA GLY A 167 2.29 -1.29 21.37
C GLY A 167 1.77 -1.90 20.05
N GLY A 168 1.05 -1.12 19.25
CA GLY A 168 0.60 -1.50 17.92
C GLY A 168 -0.60 -2.46 17.88
N ASN A 169 -0.82 -3.08 16.73
CA ASN A 169 -1.94 -3.99 16.50
C ASN A 169 -1.83 -5.25 17.36
N LYS A 170 -2.97 -5.72 17.85
CA LYS A 170 -3.04 -7.03 18.52
C LYS A 170 -3.02 -8.15 17.50
N PRO A 171 -2.49 -9.34 17.84
CA PRO A 171 -2.42 -10.48 16.91
C PRO A 171 -3.77 -10.88 16.30
N GLU A 172 -4.87 -10.76 17.04
CA GLU A 172 -6.22 -11.07 16.59
C GLU A 172 -6.74 -10.11 15.51
N HIS A 173 -6.21 -8.89 15.44
CA HIS A 173 -6.64 -7.90 14.45
C HIS A 173 -6.56 -8.45 13.02
N GLN A 174 -5.46 -9.10 12.68
CA GLN A 174 -5.20 -9.66 11.35
C GLN A 174 -6.12 -10.84 11.00
N THR A 175 -6.72 -11.49 11.98
CA THR A 175 -7.71 -12.56 11.79
C THR A 175 -9.15 -12.06 11.85
N VAL A 176 -9.35 -10.77 12.14
CA VAL A 176 -10.64 -10.06 12.03
C VAL A 176 -10.77 -9.35 10.69
N CYS A 177 -9.70 -8.68 10.23
CA CYS A 177 -9.72 -7.86 9.01
C CYS A 177 -10.35 -8.53 7.78
N PRO A 178 -10.07 -9.82 7.45
CA PRO A 178 -10.66 -10.49 6.29
C PRO A 178 -12.18 -10.59 6.34
N PHE A 179 -12.78 -10.60 7.56
CA PHE A 179 -14.23 -10.77 7.77
C PHE A 179 -14.99 -9.47 7.92
N ILE A 180 -14.30 -8.34 7.97
CA ILE A 180 -14.89 -6.99 8.02
C ILE A 180 -14.49 -6.19 6.79
N ARG A 181 -13.36 -5.50 6.85
CA ARG A 181 -12.86 -4.65 5.77
C ARG A 181 -12.59 -5.43 4.47
N GLY A 182 -12.02 -6.63 4.57
CA GLY A 182 -11.69 -7.47 3.41
C GLY A 182 -12.91 -7.92 2.60
N LEU A 183 -14.13 -7.91 3.16
CA LEU A 183 -15.37 -8.20 2.43
C LEU A 183 -15.77 -7.05 1.49
N ALA A 184 -15.32 -5.84 1.76
CA ALA A 184 -15.63 -4.68 0.94
C ALA A 184 -14.78 -4.58 -0.34
N GLY A 185 -13.65 -5.30 -0.41
CA GLY A 185 -12.76 -5.30 -1.57
C GLY A 185 -11.28 -5.43 -1.22
N PRO A 186 -10.39 -5.20 -2.20
CA PRO A 186 -8.95 -5.26 -2.00
C PRO A 186 -8.50 -4.38 -0.83
N MET A 187 -7.52 -4.86 -0.06
CA MET A 187 -7.08 -4.17 1.16
C MET A 187 -5.56 -4.09 1.20
N ASP A 188 -5.03 -2.86 1.28
CA ASP A 188 -3.64 -2.63 1.64
C ASP A 188 -3.49 -2.64 3.17
N TYR A 189 -2.84 -3.67 3.69
CA TYR A 189 -2.54 -3.83 5.12
C TYR A 189 -1.08 -3.55 5.43
N THR A 190 -0.23 -3.40 4.40
CA THR A 190 1.22 -3.19 4.50
C THR A 190 1.97 -4.25 5.31
N PHE A 191 1.65 -5.52 5.09
CA PHE A 191 2.36 -6.65 5.73
C PHE A 191 3.68 -6.99 5.04
N GLY A 192 4.38 -8.01 5.55
CA GLY A 192 5.63 -8.51 4.98
C GLY A 192 6.86 -8.23 5.84
N THR A 193 6.71 -7.63 7.01
CA THR A 193 7.80 -7.35 7.94
C THR A 193 8.41 -8.63 8.52
N PHE A 194 9.72 -8.76 8.49
CA PHE A 194 10.50 -9.87 9.05
C PHE A 194 11.32 -9.45 10.28
N ASP A 195 11.74 -8.19 10.35
CA ASP A 195 12.28 -7.60 11.59
C ASP A 195 11.14 -6.97 12.41
N PHE A 196 10.74 -7.63 13.48
CA PHE A 196 9.63 -7.22 14.32
C PHE A 196 10.01 -6.17 15.36
N SER A 197 11.27 -5.81 15.45
CA SER A 197 11.77 -4.81 16.38
C SER A 197 11.59 -3.39 15.84
N ASN A 198 11.45 -2.44 16.74
CA ASN A 198 11.50 -1.02 16.38
C ASN A 198 12.40 -0.29 17.38
N PRO A 199 13.66 -0.03 17.03
CA PRO A 199 14.60 0.62 17.93
C PRO A 199 14.19 2.06 18.27
N ASN A 200 13.44 2.74 17.40
CA ASN A 200 12.98 4.11 17.58
C ASN A 200 11.75 4.20 18.49
N THR A 201 10.95 3.14 18.54
CA THR A 201 9.75 3.06 19.37
C THR A 201 9.71 1.69 20.07
N PRO A 202 10.54 1.46 21.12
CA PRO A 202 10.72 0.13 21.71
C PRO A 202 9.46 -0.49 22.33
N THR A 203 8.43 0.33 22.60
CA THR A 203 7.12 -0.12 23.11
C THR A 203 6.20 -0.61 22.00
N SER A 204 6.50 -0.26 20.77
CA SER A 204 5.75 -0.68 19.58
C SER A 204 6.54 -1.77 18.82
N ARG A 205 5.86 -2.81 18.41
CA ARG A 205 6.44 -3.89 17.62
C ARG A 205 5.36 -4.65 16.85
N VAL A 206 5.75 -5.27 15.77
CA VAL A 206 4.87 -6.17 15.02
C VAL A 206 4.70 -7.48 15.80
N LYS A 207 3.53 -7.71 16.37
CA LYS A 207 3.19 -8.89 17.18
C LYS A 207 2.77 -10.05 16.28
N THR A 208 3.74 -10.66 15.62
CA THR A 208 3.53 -11.66 14.57
C THR A 208 4.65 -12.70 14.54
N THR A 209 4.62 -13.55 13.53
CA THR A 209 5.69 -14.45 13.13
C THR A 209 5.91 -14.35 11.62
N ILE A 210 7.08 -14.74 11.11
CA ILE A 210 7.33 -14.79 9.67
C ILE A 210 6.27 -15.63 8.96
N SER A 211 5.91 -16.80 9.50
CA SER A 211 4.87 -17.65 8.89
C SER A 211 3.51 -16.96 8.79
N LYS A 212 3.15 -16.15 9.79
CA LYS A 212 1.91 -15.38 9.76
C LYS A 212 1.99 -14.24 8.74
N GLN A 213 3.13 -13.55 8.62
CA GLN A 213 3.34 -12.55 7.58
C GLN A 213 3.17 -13.16 6.18
N LEU A 214 3.77 -14.31 5.92
CA LEU A 214 3.60 -15.01 4.64
C LEU A 214 2.15 -15.43 4.40
N ALA A 215 1.44 -15.91 5.43
CA ALA A 215 0.03 -16.30 5.32
C ALA A 215 -0.86 -15.13 4.89
N GLN A 216 -0.54 -13.90 5.27
CA GLN A 216 -1.31 -12.70 4.92
C GLN A 216 -1.36 -12.46 3.41
N TYR A 217 -0.31 -12.77 2.66
CA TYR A 217 -0.29 -12.67 1.19
C TYR A 217 -1.36 -13.53 0.50
N VAL A 218 -1.83 -14.57 1.17
CA VAL A 218 -2.92 -15.43 0.66
C VAL A 218 -4.26 -15.08 1.29
N VAL A 219 -4.29 -14.74 2.57
CA VAL A 219 -5.53 -14.46 3.32
C VAL A 219 -6.10 -13.09 2.97
N ILE A 220 -5.26 -12.06 2.96
CA ILE A 220 -5.67 -10.68 2.67
C ILE A 220 -5.53 -10.45 1.16
N TYR A 221 -6.67 -10.22 0.49
CA TYR A 221 -6.68 -10.00 -0.94
C TYR A 221 -6.29 -8.56 -1.28
N SER A 222 -5.30 -8.43 -2.14
CA SER A 222 -4.97 -7.20 -2.84
C SER A 222 -4.24 -7.54 -4.15
N PRO A 223 -4.56 -6.94 -5.29
CA PRO A 223 -3.76 -7.09 -6.51
C PRO A 223 -2.43 -6.32 -6.46
N LEU A 224 -2.30 -5.36 -5.56
CA LEU A 224 -1.05 -4.68 -5.22
C LEU A 224 -0.75 -4.95 -3.75
N GLN A 225 0.33 -5.69 -3.49
CA GLN A 225 0.73 -6.09 -2.14
C GLN A 225 2.13 -5.57 -1.83
N MET A 226 2.32 -5.08 -0.60
CA MET A 226 3.58 -4.53 -0.14
C MET A 226 4.46 -5.60 0.50
N ALA A 227 5.78 -5.41 0.41
CA ALA A 227 6.79 -6.01 1.27
C ALA A 227 7.37 -4.87 2.10
N SER A 228 6.94 -4.75 3.36
CA SER A 228 7.04 -3.52 4.15
C SER A 228 8.24 -3.47 5.09
N ASP A 229 9.32 -4.17 4.76
CA ASP A 229 10.55 -4.14 5.57
C ASP A 229 11.72 -3.50 4.81
N LEU A 230 12.81 -3.28 5.51
CA LEU A 230 14.09 -2.98 4.90
C LEU A 230 14.54 -4.21 4.09
N TYR A 231 15.12 -3.98 2.90
CA TYR A 231 15.56 -5.11 2.05
C TYR A 231 16.61 -5.99 2.76
N GLU A 232 17.40 -5.43 3.67
CA GLU A 232 18.38 -6.16 4.48
C GLU A 232 17.74 -7.20 5.40
N ALA A 233 16.49 -6.98 5.84
CA ALA A 233 15.76 -7.95 6.66
C ALA A 233 15.35 -9.20 5.86
N TYR A 234 15.36 -9.11 4.55
CA TYR A 234 15.04 -10.22 3.64
C TYR A 234 16.27 -10.96 3.12
N GLU A 235 17.43 -10.31 3.12
CA GLU A 235 18.67 -10.90 2.58
C GLU A 235 19.04 -12.21 3.26
N GLY A 236 19.19 -13.27 2.47
CA GLY A 236 19.54 -14.61 2.97
C GLY A 236 18.42 -15.34 3.73
N VAL A 237 17.25 -14.76 3.85
CA VAL A 237 16.07 -15.38 4.49
C VAL A 237 15.24 -16.14 3.47
N LYS A 238 15.38 -17.47 3.44
CA LYS A 238 14.66 -18.35 2.48
C LYS A 238 13.14 -18.14 2.46
N ALA A 239 12.53 -17.72 3.57
CA ALA A 239 11.10 -17.43 3.63
C ALA A 239 10.67 -16.32 2.66
N PHE A 240 11.58 -15.44 2.24
CA PHE A 240 11.31 -14.38 1.29
C PHE A 240 11.03 -14.91 -0.14
N ASP A 241 11.52 -16.09 -0.49
CA ASP A 241 11.21 -16.74 -1.78
C ASP A 241 9.68 -16.85 -1.98
N PHE A 242 8.93 -17.06 -0.88
CA PHE A 242 7.49 -17.10 -0.94
C PHE A 242 6.86 -15.77 -1.38
N ILE A 243 7.38 -14.64 -0.92
CA ILE A 243 6.89 -13.30 -1.29
C ILE A 243 7.17 -13.05 -2.77
N SER A 244 8.35 -13.44 -3.26
CA SER A 244 8.74 -13.34 -4.67
C SER A 244 7.87 -14.19 -5.61
N ASP A 245 7.35 -15.32 -5.11
CA ASP A 245 6.65 -16.34 -5.90
C ASP A 245 5.12 -16.27 -5.76
N VAL A 246 4.59 -15.65 -4.69
CA VAL A 246 3.14 -15.64 -4.45
C VAL A 246 2.44 -14.73 -5.47
N PRO A 247 1.42 -15.25 -6.20
CA PRO A 247 0.66 -14.42 -7.14
C PRO A 247 -0.28 -13.47 -6.39
N THR A 248 -0.68 -12.41 -7.09
CA THR A 248 -1.67 -11.44 -6.62
C THR A 248 -3.02 -11.53 -7.33
N ASP A 249 -3.09 -12.38 -8.39
CA ASP A 249 -4.33 -12.64 -9.15
C ASP A 249 -4.77 -14.09 -9.00
N TRP A 250 -6.05 -14.27 -8.64
CA TRP A 250 -6.58 -15.55 -8.23
C TRP A 250 -7.82 -15.94 -9.04
N GLU A 251 -7.83 -17.18 -9.54
CA GLU A 251 -8.99 -17.78 -10.22
C GLU A 251 -10.10 -18.17 -9.22
N GLN A 252 -9.71 -18.77 -8.10
CA GLN A 252 -10.63 -19.21 -7.07
C GLN A 252 -10.11 -18.92 -5.66
N THR A 253 -11.05 -18.64 -4.77
CA THR A 253 -10.79 -18.50 -3.34
C THR A 253 -11.77 -19.36 -2.55
N LYS A 254 -11.26 -20.13 -1.58
CA LYS A 254 -12.07 -20.91 -0.64
C LYS A 254 -11.59 -20.65 0.78
N VAL A 255 -12.47 -20.18 1.64
CA VAL A 255 -12.24 -20.20 3.08
C VAL A 255 -12.59 -21.61 3.55
N LEU A 256 -11.61 -22.34 4.04
CA LEU A 256 -11.75 -23.74 4.43
C LEU A 256 -12.27 -23.88 5.85
N ASP A 257 -11.80 -23.01 6.75
CA ASP A 257 -12.20 -22.95 8.14
C ASP A 257 -11.81 -21.59 8.74
N ALA A 258 -12.58 -21.09 9.71
CA ALA A 258 -12.27 -19.83 10.37
C ALA A 258 -13.01 -19.64 11.68
N VAL A 259 -12.34 -18.99 12.63
CA VAL A 259 -12.94 -18.41 13.85
C VAL A 259 -12.45 -16.97 13.94
N ILE A 260 -13.37 -16.02 13.81
CA ILE A 260 -13.05 -14.58 13.81
C ILE A 260 -12.29 -14.20 15.09
N GLY A 261 -11.15 -13.56 14.93
CA GLY A 261 -10.27 -13.16 16.04
C GLY A 261 -9.37 -14.26 16.56
N ASP A 262 -9.44 -15.49 16.03
CA ASP A 262 -8.56 -16.59 16.40
C ASP A 262 -7.73 -17.08 15.21
N TYR A 263 -8.38 -17.65 14.19
CA TYR A 263 -7.68 -18.11 12.99
C TYR A 263 -8.53 -18.02 11.72
N VAL A 264 -7.86 -18.07 10.58
CA VAL A 264 -8.47 -18.21 9.26
C VAL A 264 -7.61 -19.13 8.39
N VAL A 265 -8.26 -20.04 7.66
CA VAL A 265 -7.63 -20.96 6.72
C VAL A 265 -8.20 -20.72 5.34
N THR A 266 -7.38 -20.20 4.43
CA THR A 266 -7.79 -19.90 3.07
C THR A 266 -6.95 -20.68 2.06
N ALA A 267 -7.59 -21.16 1.01
CA ALA A 267 -6.95 -21.73 -0.17
C ALA A 267 -7.30 -20.85 -1.39
N ARG A 268 -6.29 -20.55 -2.20
CA ARG A 268 -6.44 -19.81 -3.45
C ARG A 268 -5.78 -20.56 -4.59
N GLN A 269 -6.41 -20.52 -5.75
CA GLN A 269 -5.87 -21.04 -6.99
C GLN A 269 -5.42 -19.88 -7.87
N GLU A 270 -4.19 -19.97 -8.34
CA GLU A 270 -3.61 -18.99 -9.25
C GLU A 270 -4.36 -18.98 -10.60
N ARG A 271 -4.53 -17.82 -11.21
CA ARG A 271 -5.14 -17.68 -12.52
C ARG A 271 -4.23 -18.27 -13.60
N GLY A 272 -4.76 -19.18 -14.40
CA GLY A 272 -4.02 -19.85 -15.47
C GLY A 272 -2.96 -20.85 -15.01
N GLY A 273 -2.82 -21.08 -13.71
CA GLY A 273 -1.94 -22.09 -13.13
C GLY A 273 -2.60 -23.47 -13.16
N SER A 274 -1.90 -24.48 -13.67
CA SER A 274 -2.31 -25.86 -13.53
C SER A 274 -2.10 -26.30 -12.07
N ASP A 275 -3.18 -26.48 -11.32
CA ASP A 275 -3.24 -27.13 -10.00
C ASP A 275 -2.42 -26.49 -8.84
N ASN A 276 -1.84 -25.32 -9.03
CA ASN A 276 -1.14 -24.61 -7.96
C ASN A 276 -2.15 -23.96 -6.99
N VAL A 277 -2.49 -24.69 -5.93
CA VAL A 277 -3.33 -24.18 -4.85
C VAL A 277 -2.42 -23.64 -3.74
N ARG A 278 -2.46 -22.36 -3.50
CA ARG A 278 -1.79 -21.72 -2.35
C ARG A 278 -2.72 -21.83 -1.13
N ARG A 279 -2.18 -22.29 -0.02
CA ARG A 279 -2.92 -22.42 1.24
C ARG A 279 -2.20 -21.61 2.31
N ALA A 280 -2.97 -20.86 3.08
CA ALA A 280 -2.43 -20.13 4.21
C ALA A 280 -3.35 -20.20 5.41
N MET A 281 -2.75 -20.22 6.59
CA MET A 281 -3.42 -20.20 7.87
C MET A 281 -2.83 -19.07 8.71
N GLY A 282 -3.64 -18.04 8.98
CA GLY A 282 -3.34 -17.04 10.00
C GLY A 282 -3.89 -17.51 11.34
N ARG A 283 -3.08 -17.44 12.39
CA ARG A 283 -3.48 -17.76 13.77
C ARG A 283 -3.02 -16.67 14.72
N LYS A 284 -3.75 -16.55 15.84
CA LYS A 284 -3.52 -15.62 16.95
C LYS A 284 -2.11 -15.72 17.53
#